data_946642a41fbd4a4e38bcf88231709f5d
#
_entry.id   946642a41fbd4a4e38bcf88231709f5d
#
_cell.length_a   1.000
_cell.length_b   1.000
_cell.length_c   1.000
_cell.angle_alpha   90.00
_cell.angle_beta   90.00
_cell.angle_gamma   90.00
#
_symmetry.space_group_name_H-M   'P 1'
#
loop_
_entity.id
_entity.type
_entity.pdbx_description
1 polymer ?
#
loop_
_entity_poly.entity_id
_entity_poly.type
_entity_poly.pdbx_seq_one_letter_code
_entity_poly.pdbx_strand_id
1 'polypeptide(L)'
;AQVYAREEESTTGIGEGIAIPHGKCDAVKTPGLAAMVIKNGVDYDSLDGEPVTLLFLIAAPNTKDNVHLDVLSKLSVMLMDENFTTSLRNAKSVEEFLQIIDAADESAKSIDDRLSDTGITTEEKKSFKLLAVTSCPTGIAHT
;
A
#
# COMPACT_ATOMS: atom_id res chain seq x y z
N ALA A 1 12.82 12.65 1.17
CA ALA A 1 12.40 14.06 1.27
C ALA A 1 10.89 14.23 1.06
N GLN A 2 10.32 13.85 -0.09
CA GLN A 2 8.90 14.10 -0.39
C GLN A 2 7.92 13.36 0.53
N VAL A 3 8.24 12.13 0.93
CA VAL A 3 7.42 11.37 1.88
C VAL A 3 7.41 12.05 3.25
N TYR A 4 8.55 12.52 3.73
CA TYR A 4 8.63 13.27 4.99
C TYR A 4 7.85 14.58 4.93
N ALA A 5 7.98 15.33 3.84
CA ALA A 5 7.23 16.57 3.64
C ALA A 5 5.72 16.35 3.69
N ARG A 6 5.26 15.25 3.09
CA ARG A 6 3.84 14.86 3.15
C ARG A 6 3.41 14.45 4.56
N GLU A 7 4.25 13.74 5.29
CA GLU A 7 3.98 13.30 6.66
C GLU A 7 3.93 14.47 7.65
N GLU A 8 4.74 15.52 7.41
CA GLU A 8 4.74 16.76 8.19
C GLU A 8 3.43 17.56 8.08
N GLU A 9 2.70 17.42 6.98
CA GLU A 9 1.39 18.04 6.81
C GLU A 9 0.33 17.41 7.71
N SER A 10 0.31 16.09 7.76
CA SER A 10 -0.52 15.27 8.65
C SER A 10 -0.06 13.82 8.59
N THR A 11 -0.22 13.09 9.68
CA THR A 11 0.15 11.68 9.72
C THR A 11 -0.60 10.85 8.67
N THR A 12 0.10 9.91 8.05
CA THR A 12 -0.49 8.88 7.19
C THR A 12 -0.75 7.56 7.91
N GLY A 13 -0.56 7.52 9.23
CA GLY A 13 -1.01 6.46 10.12
C GLY A 13 -2.52 6.54 10.29
N ILE A 14 -3.25 5.74 9.49
CA ILE A 14 -4.72 5.82 9.38
C ILE A 14 -5.46 5.14 10.52
N GLY A 15 -4.75 4.48 11.42
CA GLY A 15 -5.30 3.70 12.52
C GLY A 15 -5.24 2.19 12.26
N GLU A 16 -5.66 1.41 13.25
CA GLU A 16 -5.66 -0.05 13.22
C GLU A 16 -4.29 -0.68 12.93
N GLY A 17 -3.22 0.03 13.29
CA GLY A 17 -1.84 -0.39 13.06
C GLY A 17 -1.39 -0.29 11.60
N ILE A 18 -2.01 0.56 10.79
CA ILE A 18 -1.72 0.73 9.37
C ILE A 18 -1.22 2.15 9.08
N ALA A 19 -0.15 2.26 8.29
CA ALA A 19 0.32 3.52 7.74
C ALA A 19 0.52 3.42 6.22
N ILE A 20 0.25 4.51 5.52
CA ILE A 20 0.37 4.61 4.06
C ILE A 20 1.22 5.85 3.70
N PRO A 21 2.51 5.87 4.02
CA PRO A 21 3.39 6.94 3.57
C PRO A 21 3.45 6.95 2.03
N HIS A 22 3.36 8.13 1.45
CA HIS A 22 3.36 8.31 0.01
C HIS A 22 4.00 9.63 -0.40
N GLY A 23 4.49 9.69 -1.62
CA GLY A 23 5.07 10.90 -2.15
C GLY A 23 5.25 10.85 -3.66
N LYS A 24 5.25 12.04 -4.27
CA LYS A 24 5.59 12.27 -5.68
C LYS A 24 7.00 12.79 -5.79
N CYS A 25 7.76 12.32 -6.76
CA CYS A 25 9.12 12.76 -7.00
C CYS A 25 9.50 12.61 -8.47
N ASP A 26 10.26 13.58 -8.99
CA ASP A 26 10.77 13.56 -10.38
C ASP A 26 11.76 12.41 -10.62
N ALA A 27 12.40 11.91 -9.55
CA ALA A 27 13.29 10.75 -9.63
C ALA A 27 12.55 9.43 -9.86
N VAL A 28 11.26 9.38 -9.57
CA VAL A 28 10.43 8.19 -9.79
C VAL A 28 9.95 8.16 -11.22
N LYS A 29 10.33 7.12 -11.96
CA LYS A 29 9.93 6.94 -13.37
C LYS A 29 8.62 6.20 -13.52
N THR A 30 8.39 5.22 -12.68
CA THR A 30 7.22 4.35 -12.69
C THR A 30 6.66 4.26 -11.28
N PRO A 31 5.34 4.30 -11.09
CA PRO A 31 4.72 4.14 -9.78
C PRO A 31 5.15 2.81 -9.13
N GLY A 32 5.47 2.86 -7.85
CA GLY A 32 5.88 1.69 -7.08
C GLY A 32 5.15 1.65 -5.74
N LEU A 33 4.90 0.43 -5.26
CA LEU A 33 4.36 0.14 -3.95
C LEU A 33 5.31 -0.79 -3.22
N ALA A 34 5.73 -0.40 -2.02
CA ALA A 34 6.50 -1.25 -1.11
C ALA A 34 5.69 -1.48 0.16
N ALA A 35 5.75 -2.69 0.69
CA ALA A 35 5.05 -3.04 1.92
C ALA A 35 6.01 -3.60 2.97
N MET A 36 5.69 -3.35 4.25
CA MET A 36 6.48 -3.81 5.38
C MET A 36 5.56 -4.28 6.50
N VAL A 37 5.86 -5.44 7.06
CA VAL A 37 5.27 -5.94 8.31
C VAL A 37 6.24 -5.69 9.45
N ILE A 38 5.80 -4.98 10.48
CA ILE A 38 6.60 -4.60 11.65
C ILE A 38 6.06 -5.35 12.86
N LYS A 39 6.69 -6.46 13.21
CA LYS A 39 6.19 -7.38 14.25
C LYS A 39 6.00 -6.73 15.63
N ASN A 40 6.89 -5.85 16.01
CA ASN A 40 6.83 -5.19 17.32
C ASN A 40 6.05 -3.87 17.29
N GLY A 41 5.57 -3.46 16.12
CA GLY A 41 4.98 -2.16 15.92
C GLY A 41 6.00 -1.01 16.03
N VAL A 42 5.63 0.13 15.52
CA VAL A 42 6.41 1.38 15.63
C VAL A 42 5.45 2.51 15.94
N ASP A 43 5.87 3.40 16.83
CA ASP A 43 5.15 4.64 17.06
C ASP A 43 5.25 5.51 15.80
N TYR A 44 4.10 5.74 15.17
CA TYR A 44 3.99 6.46 13.91
C TYR A 44 3.17 7.75 14.04
N ASP A 45 2.80 8.09 15.27
CA ASP A 45 1.89 9.21 15.53
C ASP A 45 0.53 9.04 14.79
N SER A 46 0.02 7.80 14.79
CA SER A 46 -1.22 7.43 14.13
C SER A 46 -2.42 8.17 14.72
N LEU A 47 -3.47 8.33 13.91
CA LEU A 47 -4.69 9.06 14.30
C LEU A 47 -5.39 8.48 15.54
N ASP A 48 -5.27 7.18 15.76
CA ASP A 48 -5.82 6.46 16.93
C ASP A 48 -4.79 6.25 18.05
N GLY A 49 -3.54 6.66 17.87
CA GLY A 49 -2.44 6.47 18.81
C GLY A 49 -1.88 5.04 18.88
N GLU A 50 -2.37 4.14 18.04
CA GLU A 50 -1.90 2.75 18.01
C GLU A 50 -0.59 2.60 17.21
N PRO A 51 0.32 1.71 17.65
CA PRO A 51 1.56 1.46 16.91
C PRO A 51 1.28 0.81 15.55
N VAL A 52 2.05 1.21 14.53
CA VAL A 52 1.94 0.68 13.18
C VAL A 52 2.66 -0.65 13.06
N THR A 53 1.95 -1.66 12.60
CA THR A 53 2.44 -3.01 12.32
C THR A 53 2.45 -3.35 10.85
N LEU A 54 1.73 -2.59 10.02
CA LEU A 54 1.64 -2.77 8.58
C LEU A 54 1.80 -1.42 7.88
N LEU A 55 2.81 -1.32 7.02
CA LEU A 55 3.16 -0.09 6.35
C LEU A 55 3.21 -0.30 4.83
N PHE A 56 2.58 0.61 4.10
CA PHE A 56 2.61 0.65 2.63
C PHE A 56 3.19 1.97 2.15
N LEU A 57 4.33 1.93 1.48
CA LEU A 57 4.96 3.09 0.87
C LEU A 57 4.61 3.18 -0.60
N ILE A 58 4.01 4.28 -1.00
CA ILE A 58 3.67 4.56 -2.40
C ILE A 58 4.63 5.62 -2.95
N ALA A 59 5.38 5.26 -3.97
CA ALA A 59 6.23 6.18 -4.73
C ALA A 59 5.60 6.44 -6.10
N ALA A 60 5.38 7.69 -6.43
CA ALA A 60 4.77 8.08 -7.70
C ALA A 60 5.61 9.11 -8.45
N PRO A 61 5.61 9.07 -9.80
CA PRO A 61 6.23 10.11 -10.60
C PRO A 61 5.49 11.43 -10.44
N ASN A 62 6.21 12.54 -10.54
CA ASN A 62 5.62 13.88 -10.49
C ASN A 62 5.03 14.25 -11.86
N THR A 63 3.98 13.52 -12.25
CA THR A 63 3.22 13.77 -13.47
C THR A 63 1.88 14.43 -13.15
N LYS A 64 1.21 14.97 -14.15
CA LYS A 64 -0.13 15.53 -14.01
C LYS A 64 -1.19 14.48 -13.72
N ASP A 65 -0.89 13.22 -14.04
CA ASP A 65 -1.77 12.09 -13.76
C ASP A 65 -1.79 11.78 -12.28
N ASN A 66 -2.97 11.59 -11.72
CA ASN A 66 -3.15 11.26 -10.29
C ASN A 66 -3.07 9.74 -10.02
N VAL A 67 -2.15 9.04 -10.69
CA VAL A 67 -2.00 7.58 -10.56
C VAL A 67 -1.78 7.14 -9.10
N HIS A 68 -1.08 7.95 -8.30
CA HIS A 68 -0.88 7.65 -6.88
C HIS A 68 -2.19 7.68 -6.08
N LEU A 69 -3.16 8.51 -6.47
CA LEU A 69 -4.49 8.56 -5.82
C LEU A 69 -5.31 7.30 -6.15
N ASP A 70 -5.18 6.78 -7.36
CA ASP A 70 -5.85 5.53 -7.76
C ASP A 70 -5.30 4.34 -6.96
N VAL A 71 -3.99 4.25 -6.82
CA VAL A 71 -3.34 3.21 -5.99
C VAL A 71 -3.73 3.36 -4.54
N LEU A 72 -3.70 4.58 -4.01
CA LEU A 72 -4.09 4.87 -2.63
C LEU A 72 -5.54 4.50 -2.36
N SER A 73 -6.45 4.82 -3.27
CA SER A 73 -7.87 4.50 -3.17
C SER A 73 -8.13 3.00 -3.17
N LYS A 74 -7.54 2.27 -4.11
CA LYS A 74 -7.63 0.80 -4.16
C LYS A 74 -7.10 0.15 -2.90
N LEU A 75 -5.91 0.56 -2.48
CA LEU A 75 -5.27 0.02 -1.28
C LEU A 75 -6.11 0.30 -0.03
N SER A 76 -6.67 1.51 0.09
CA SER A 76 -7.52 1.88 1.23
C SER A 76 -8.76 1.00 1.32
N VAL A 77 -9.40 0.70 0.20
CA VAL A 77 -10.56 -0.21 0.14
C VAL A 77 -10.16 -1.64 0.56
N MET A 78 -9.04 -2.14 0.07
CA MET A 78 -8.54 -3.47 0.43
C MET A 78 -8.20 -3.56 1.92
N LEU A 79 -7.63 -2.51 2.49
CA LEU A 79 -7.25 -2.45 3.92
C LEU A 79 -8.43 -2.29 4.89
N MET A 80 -9.62 -2.01 4.40
CA MET A 80 -10.85 -2.04 5.21
C MET A 80 -11.30 -3.46 5.56
N ASP A 81 -10.82 -4.48 4.84
CA ASP A 81 -11.09 -5.89 5.14
C ASP A 81 -10.13 -6.39 6.23
N GLU A 82 -10.67 -6.65 7.41
CA GLU A 82 -9.89 -7.18 8.55
C GLU A 82 -9.26 -8.55 8.27
N ASN A 83 -9.92 -9.40 7.50
CA ASN A 83 -9.36 -10.70 7.12
C ASN A 83 -8.12 -10.54 6.23
N PHE A 84 -8.18 -9.59 5.30
CA PHE A 84 -7.06 -9.25 4.44
C PHE A 84 -5.86 -8.72 5.25
N THR A 85 -6.07 -7.74 6.11
CA THR A 85 -5.01 -7.16 6.94
C THR A 85 -4.42 -8.16 7.93
N THR A 86 -5.24 -8.99 8.55
CA THR A 86 -4.79 -10.07 9.44
C THR A 86 -3.95 -11.10 8.69
N SER A 87 -4.36 -11.50 7.50
CA SER A 87 -3.60 -12.42 6.65
C SER A 87 -2.24 -11.85 6.27
N LEU A 88 -2.17 -10.56 5.93
CA LEU A 88 -0.91 -9.88 5.64
C LEU A 88 0.03 -9.84 6.84
N ARG A 89 -0.48 -9.54 8.04
CA ARG A 89 0.31 -9.53 9.27
C ARG A 89 0.85 -10.90 9.64
N ASN A 90 0.12 -11.96 9.34
CA ASN A 90 0.48 -13.35 9.62
C ASN A 90 1.28 -14.03 8.51
N ALA A 91 1.51 -13.36 7.38
CA ALA A 91 2.34 -13.89 6.31
C ALA A 91 3.76 -14.20 6.81
N LYS A 92 4.23 -15.40 6.52
CA LYS A 92 5.52 -15.92 7.01
C LYS A 92 6.67 -15.63 6.04
N SER A 93 6.34 -15.30 4.80
CA SER A 93 7.31 -15.02 3.75
C SER A 93 6.82 -13.89 2.85
N VAL A 94 7.74 -13.28 2.10
CA VAL A 94 7.43 -12.28 1.07
C VAL A 94 6.50 -12.87 0.01
N GLU A 95 6.73 -14.10 -0.39
CA GLU A 95 5.93 -14.80 -1.41
C GLU A 95 4.48 -14.98 -0.95
N GLU A 96 4.27 -15.41 0.29
CA GLU A 96 2.93 -15.53 0.88
C GLU A 96 2.23 -14.17 0.96
N PHE A 97 2.93 -13.13 1.36
CA PHE A 97 2.41 -11.76 1.41
C PHE A 97 1.95 -11.27 0.02
N LEU A 98 2.77 -11.49 -1.01
CA LEU A 98 2.44 -11.13 -2.39
C LEU A 98 1.25 -11.92 -2.93
N GLN A 99 1.15 -13.20 -2.61
CA GLN A 99 0.01 -14.04 -3.01
C GLN A 99 -1.31 -13.53 -2.41
N ILE A 100 -1.30 -13.10 -1.16
CA ILE A 100 -2.49 -12.52 -0.49
C ILE A 100 -2.93 -11.24 -1.19
N ILE A 101 -1.99 -10.38 -1.55
CA ILE A 101 -2.28 -9.13 -2.27
C ILE A 101 -2.82 -9.41 -3.67
N ASP A 102 -2.23 -10.33 -4.41
CA ASP A 102 -2.67 -10.70 -5.76
C ASP A 102 -4.09 -11.27 -5.75
N ALA A 103 -4.40 -12.15 -4.80
CA ALA A 103 -5.74 -12.70 -4.64
C ALA A 103 -6.79 -11.62 -4.33
N ALA A 104 -6.44 -10.64 -3.50
CA ALA A 104 -7.33 -9.52 -3.18
C ALA A 104 -7.53 -8.57 -4.37
N ASP A 105 -6.48 -8.32 -5.16
CA ASP A 105 -6.57 -7.50 -6.37
C ASP A 105 -7.45 -8.17 -7.45
N GLU A 106 -7.35 -9.47 -7.63
CA GLU A 106 -8.23 -10.22 -8.53
C GLU A 106 -9.69 -10.18 -8.08
N SER A 107 -9.95 -10.29 -6.79
CA SER A 107 -11.30 -10.16 -6.24
C SER A 107 -11.87 -8.76 -6.44
N ALA A 108 -11.06 -7.73 -6.28
CA ALA A 108 -11.44 -6.34 -6.52
C ALA A 108 -11.76 -6.10 -8.01
N LYS A 109 -10.97 -6.66 -8.94
CA LYS A 109 -11.23 -6.58 -10.38
C LYS A 109 -12.54 -7.26 -10.77
N SER A 110 -12.86 -8.39 -10.17
CA SER A 110 -14.11 -9.12 -10.47
C SER A 110 -15.36 -8.37 -10.01
N ILE A 111 -15.24 -7.51 -9.00
CA ILE A 111 -16.32 -6.62 -8.54
C ILE A 111 -16.47 -5.44 -9.49
N ASP A 112 -15.36 -4.86 -9.93
CA ASP A 112 -15.34 -3.72 -10.85
C ASP A 112 -15.90 -4.14 -12.25
N ASP A 113 -15.54 -5.32 -12.73
CA ASP A 113 -16.10 -5.89 -13.97
C ASP A 113 -17.63 -6.12 -13.90
N ARG A 114 -18.18 -6.39 -12.73
CA ARG A 114 -19.64 -6.52 -12.53
C ARG A 114 -20.36 -5.18 -12.49
N LEU A 115 -19.66 -4.13 -12.10
CA LEU A 115 -20.20 -2.76 -12.06
C LEU A 115 -20.02 -2.03 -13.40
N SER A 116 -19.09 -2.47 -14.24
CA SER A 116 -18.78 -1.86 -15.53
C SER A 116 -19.67 -2.33 -16.70
N ASP A 117 -20.63 -3.20 -16.46
CA ASP A 117 -21.67 -3.54 -17.44
C ASP A 117 -22.68 -2.36 -17.69
N THR A 118 -22.38 -1.20 -17.12
CA THR A 118 -22.98 0.09 -17.44
C THR A 118 -21.95 1.04 -18.06
N GLY A 119 -21.46 0.67 -19.23
CA GLY A 119 -20.91 1.52 -20.30
C GLY A 119 -20.03 2.70 -19.91
N ILE A 120 -18.80 2.49 -19.43
CA ILE A 120 -17.73 3.49 -19.48
C ILE A 120 -16.44 2.81 -19.90
N THR A 121 -15.81 3.38 -20.92
CA THR A 121 -14.65 2.89 -21.67
C THR A 121 -13.40 2.68 -20.83
N THR A 122 -12.78 1.55 -21.09
CA THR A 122 -11.48 1.07 -20.63
C THR A 122 -10.34 2.06 -20.85
N GLU A 123 -9.71 2.49 -19.79
CA GLU A 123 -8.32 2.99 -19.83
C GLU A 123 -7.33 1.90 -19.43
N GLU A 124 -6.18 1.94 -20.07
CA GLU A 124 -5.11 0.94 -20.09
C GLU A 124 -4.72 0.34 -18.72
N LYS A 125 -4.58 -0.98 -18.71
CA LYS A 125 -3.97 -1.75 -17.62
C LYS A 125 -2.51 -1.31 -17.40
N LYS A 126 -2.27 -0.44 -16.44
CA LYS A 126 -0.91 -0.20 -15.92
C LYS A 126 -0.60 -1.26 -14.87
N SER A 127 0.35 -2.14 -15.16
CA SER A 127 0.86 -3.09 -14.18
C SER A 127 1.72 -2.37 -13.15
N PHE A 128 1.46 -2.58 -11.86
CA PHE A 128 2.28 -2.06 -10.78
C PHE A 128 3.30 -3.12 -10.34
N LYS A 129 4.55 -2.69 -10.09
CA LYS A 129 5.53 -3.53 -9.42
C LYS A 129 5.39 -3.36 -7.91
N LEU A 130 5.06 -4.44 -7.24
CA LEU A 130 5.07 -4.49 -5.78
C LEU A 130 6.42 -5.03 -5.30
N LEU A 131 7.09 -4.26 -4.46
CA LEU A 131 8.27 -4.70 -3.73
C LEU A 131 7.88 -4.87 -2.25
N ALA A 132 7.90 -6.10 -1.76
CA ALA A 132 7.63 -6.39 -0.37
C ALA A 132 8.93 -6.52 0.42
N VAL A 133 9.00 -5.81 1.54
CA VAL A 133 10.11 -5.88 2.49
C VAL A 133 9.53 -6.36 3.82
N THR A 134 10.02 -7.49 4.32
CA THR A 134 9.70 -7.97 5.65
C THR A 134 10.81 -7.57 6.61
N SER A 135 10.45 -6.96 7.72
CA SER A 135 11.41 -6.63 8.77
C SER A 135 11.90 -7.90 9.45
N CYS A 136 13.19 -8.21 9.29
CA CYS A 136 13.85 -9.22 10.09
C CYS A 136 14.13 -8.65 11.50
N PRO A 137 14.04 -9.44 12.57
CA PRO A 137 14.32 -8.97 13.94
C PRO A 137 15.75 -8.44 14.14
N THR A 138 16.64 -8.63 13.18
CA THR A 138 18.02 -8.14 13.19
C THR A 138 18.26 -6.84 12.43
N GLY A 139 17.22 -6.21 11.89
CA GLY A 139 17.29 -4.88 11.24
C GLY A 139 18.07 -4.84 9.92
N ILE A 140 18.33 -5.97 9.28
CA ILE A 140 19.00 -6.04 7.97
C ILE A 140 17.93 -6.16 6.88
N ALA A 141 17.83 -5.12 6.06
CA ALA A 141 17.03 -5.16 4.84
C ALA A 141 17.74 -6.04 3.79
N HIS A 142 17.14 -7.16 3.43
CA HIS A 142 17.55 -7.95 2.28
C HIS A 142 16.73 -7.50 1.06
N THR A 143 17.41 -6.90 0.12
CA THR A 143 16.86 -6.64 -1.23
C THR A 143 16.95 -7.89 -2.08
#